data_44f8593e31e269e76c5c90aa19cd9e31
#
_entry.id   44f8593e31e269e76c5c90aa19cd9e31
#
_cell.length_a   1.000
_cell.length_b   1.000
_cell.length_c   1.000
_cell.angle_alpha   90.00
_cell.angle_beta   90.00
_cell.angle_gamma   90.00
#
_symmetry.space_group_name_H-M   'P 1'
#
loop_
_entity.id
_entity.type
_entity.pdbx_description
1 polymer ?
#
loop_
_entity_poly.entity_id
_entity_poly.type
_entity_poly.pdbx_seq_one_letter_code
_entity_poly.pdbx_strand_id
1 'polypeptide(L)'
;MLNFGITLAAMYVLPQFYQNSMLLAVSLAGLVMLPGGIVNAFMSMMAGRVYDRIGARIPALAGFALSVVACGLLLTTSPTSPLPYVMACHILLMIGVPLAMSPCQTHALSSLPPRLSTDGSTMINTMQQVMGAVCTAIATYLVATGSSAFLGTGGTDSSAAFAQGAHWGFLFALVLAVVAFALALTFKKRERAQQAAPEANRAEGALVAPEASVLPVRNI
;
A
#
# COMPACT_ATOMS: atom_id res chain seq x y z
N MET A 1 -0.71 -6.86 -1.32
CA MET A 1 -1.88 -7.21 -0.50
C MET A 1 -2.00 -6.31 0.73
N LEU A 2 -1.04 -6.36 1.68
CA LEU A 2 -1.09 -5.55 2.92
C LEU A 2 -1.32 -4.05 2.69
N ASN A 3 -0.66 -3.47 1.69
CA ASN A 3 -0.83 -2.05 1.36
C ASN A 3 -2.29 -1.67 1.04
N PHE A 4 -3.01 -2.55 0.33
CA PHE A 4 -4.41 -2.35 0.03
C PHE A 4 -5.29 -2.43 1.30
N GLY A 5 -4.95 -3.35 2.22
CA GLY A 5 -5.60 -3.44 3.53
C GLY A 5 -5.39 -2.19 4.38
N ILE A 6 -4.16 -1.65 4.42
CA ILE A 6 -3.86 -0.37 5.10
C ILE A 6 -4.72 0.76 4.52
N THR A 7 -4.78 0.84 3.19
CA THR A 7 -5.55 1.87 2.49
C THR A 7 -7.03 1.80 2.84
N LEU A 8 -7.65 0.62 2.74
CA LEU A 8 -9.09 0.48 3.00
C LEU A 8 -9.42 0.68 4.48
N ALA A 9 -8.58 0.18 5.41
CA ALA A 9 -8.77 0.44 6.84
C ALA A 9 -8.72 1.95 7.14
N ALA A 10 -7.71 2.66 6.63
CA ALA A 10 -7.58 4.10 6.81
C ALA A 10 -8.73 4.89 6.15
N MET A 11 -9.10 4.52 4.91
CA MET A 11 -10.22 5.13 4.17
C MET A 11 -11.57 4.89 4.83
N TYR A 12 -11.71 3.86 5.65
CA TYR A 12 -12.89 3.64 6.48
C TYR A 12 -12.84 4.48 7.77
N VAL A 13 -11.74 4.42 8.51
CA VAL A 13 -11.63 5.06 9.84
C VAL A 13 -11.59 6.59 9.74
N LEU A 14 -10.91 7.15 8.74
CA LEU A 14 -10.68 8.58 8.63
C LEU A 14 -11.96 9.41 8.44
N PRO A 15 -12.87 9.09 7.49
CA PRO A 15 -14.14 9.82 7.35
C PRO A 15 -15.00 9.70 8.59
N GLN A 16 -14.99 8.53 9.23
CA GLN A 16 -15.71 8.31 10.48
C GLN A 16 -15.13 9.17 11.62
N PHE A 17 -13.80 9.31 11.69
CA PHE A 17 -13.14 10.19 12.64
C PHE A 17 -13.54 11.66 12.43
N TYR A 18 -13.56 12.15 11.20
CA TYR A 18 -14.03 13.51 10.90
C TYR A 18 -15.47 13.73 11.31
N GLN A 19 -16.35 12.78 11.06
CA GLN A 19 -17.79 12.93 11.33
C GLN A 19 -18.14 12.71 12.81
N ASN A 20 -17.64 11.67 13.44
CA ASN A 20 -18.08 11.25 14.77
C ASN A 20 -17.19 11.78 15.91
N SER A 21 -15.90 12.06 15.63
CA SER A 21 -14.98 12.61 16.63
C SER A 21 -14.84 14.11 16.51
N MET A 22 -14.60 14.64 15.31
CA MET A 22 -14.49 16.09 15.06
C MET A 22 -15.84 16.75 14.79
N LEU A 23 -16.94 15.98 14.72
CA LEU A 23 -18.32 16.45 14.51
C LEU A 23 -18.52 17.29 13.22
N LEU A 24 -17.74 17.01 12.20
CA LEU A 24 -17.86 17.68 10.91
C LEU A 24 -19.07 17.18 10.13
N ALA A 25 -19.72 18.09 9.42
CA ALA A 25 -20.77 17.70 8.46
C ALA A 25 -20.21 16.73 7.40
N VAL A 26 -21.02 15.75 6.96
CA VAL A 26 -20.63 14.71 5.99
C VAL A 26 -20.04 15.33 4.71
N SER A 27 -20.63 16.40 4.21
CA SER A 27 -20.14 17.13 3.04
C SER A 27 -18.76 17.74 3.25
N LEU A 28 -18.50 18.29 4.44
CA LEU A 28 -17.21 18.87 4.78
C LEU A 28 -16.13 17.78 4.98
N ALA A 29 -16.48 16.67 5.62
CA ALA A 29 -15.59 15.52 5.75
C ALA A 29 -15.13 15.00 4.37
N GLY A 30 -16.05 14.90 3.40
CA GLY A 30 -15.70 14.54 2.02
C GLY A 30 -14.79 15.58 1.35
N LEU A 31 -15.06 16.87 1.53
CA LEU A 31 -14.23 17.94 0.96
C LEU A 31 -12.80 17.95 1.53
N VAL A 32 -12.65 17.67 2.83
CA VAL A 32 -11.35 17.58 3.51
C VAL A 32 -10.53 16.39 3.00
N MET A 33 -11.18 15.32 2.56
CA MET A 33 -10.49 14.15 1.98
C MET A 33 -10.09 14.35 0.52
N LEU A 34 -10.69 15.29 -0.20
CA LEU A 34 -10.47 15.54 -1.62
C LEU A 34 -8.99 15.82 -1.98
N PRO A 35 -8.25 16.69 -1.26
CA PRO A 35 -6.84 16.94 -1.55
C PRO A 35 -5.98 15.67 -1.49
N GLY A 36 -6.24 14.80 -0.51
CA GLY A 36 -5.56 13.49 -0.42
C GLY A 36 -5.84 12.60 -1.62
N GLY A 37 -7.09 12.55 -2.09
CA GLY A 37 -7.48 11.82 -3.31
C GLY A 37 -6.79 12.33 -4.57
N ILE A 38 -6.70 13.65 -4.75
CA ILE A 38 -6.00 14.28 -5.87
C ILE A 38 -4.51 13.94 -5.83
N VAL A 39 -3.88 14.07 -4.66
CA VAL A 39 -2.47 13.71 -4.46
C VAL A 39 -2.24 12.23 -4.75
N ASN A 40 -3.12 11.35 -4.32
CA ASN A 40 -3.04 9.90 -4.60
C ASN A 40 -3.08 9.61 -6.10
N ALA A 41 -3.99 10.24 -6.86
CA ALA A 41 -4.09 10.08 -8.30
C ALA A 41 -2.80 10.54 -9.01
N PHE A 42 -2.26 11.70 -8.62
CA PHE A 42 -1.02 12.23 -9.17
C PHE A 42 0.19 11.34 -8.83
N MET A 43 0.29 10.92 -7.58
CA MET A 43 1.37 10.03 -7.12
C MET A 43 1.29 8.64 -7.76
N SER A 44 0.10 8.12 -8.05
CA SER A 44 -0.08 6.85 -8.78
C SER A 44 0.50 6.93 -10.18
N MET A 45 0.30 8.06 -10.87
CA MET A 45 0.89 8.29 -12.19
C MET A 45 2.42 8.45 -12.13
N MET A 46 2.93 9.11 -11.08
CA MET A 46 4.37 9.27 -10.87
C MET A 46 5.07 7.96 -10.45
N ALA A 47 4.40 7.13 -9.65
CA ALA A 47 4.96 5.88 -9.12
C ALA A 47 5.41 4.93 -10.24
N GLY A 48 4.68 4.88 -11.36
CA GLY A 48 5.10 4.12 -12.55
C GLY A 48 6.41 4.64 -13.13
N ARG A 49 6.54 5.96 -13.33
CA ARG A 49 7.78 6.56 -13.85
C ARG A 49 8.97 6.39 -12.91
N VAL A 50 8.74 6.43 -11.62
CA VAL A 50 9.77 6.20 -10.59
C VAL A 50 10.23 4.75 -10.64
N TYR A 51 9.28 3.80 -10.78
CA TYR A 51 9.59 2.39 -10.95
C TYR A 51 10.49 2.14 -12.18
N ASP A 52 10.17 2.74 -13.33
CA ASP A 52 10.93 2.57 -14.57
C ASP A 52 12.39 3.07 -14.45
N ARG A 53 12.64 4.07 -13.59
CA ARG A 53 13.97 4.68 -13.44
C ARG A 53 14.84 4.01 -12.38
N ILE A 54 14.26 3.61 -11.25
CA ILE A 54 15.02 3.16 -10.07
C ILE A 54 14.60 1.79 -9.56
N GLY A 55 13.71 1.08 -10.29
CA GLY A 55 13.22 -0.25 -9.93
C GLY A 55 12.18 -0.24 -8.81
N ALA A 56 11.73 -1.44 -8.41
CA ALA A 56 10.62 -1.60 -7.45
C ALA A 56 10.98 -1.27 -6.01
N ARG A 57 12.23 -1.53 -5.61
CA ARG A 57 12.62 -1.59 -4.20
C ARG A 57 12.61 -0.24 -3.50
N ILE A 58 13.28 0.76 -4.09
CA ILE A 58 13.45 2.08 -3.46
C ILE A 58 12.08 2.77 -3.26
N PRO A 59 11.22 2.87 -4.30
CA PRO A 59 9.91 3.49 -4.12
C PRO A 59 9.00 2.70 -3.20
N ALA A 60 9.06 1.36 -3.20
CA ALA A 60 8.29 0.55 -2.28
C ALA A 60 8.69 0.81 -0.81
N LEU A 61 10.00 0.82 -0.51
CA LEU A 61 10.49 1.13 0.83
C LEU A 61 10.12 2.55 1.29
N ALA A 62 10.30 3.54 0.40
CA ALA A 62 9.92 4.92 0.69
C ALA A 62 8.40 5.05 0.94
N GLY A 63 7.58 4.38 0.11
CA GLY A 63 6.13 4.38 0.25
C GLY A 63 5.65 3.74 1.57
N PHE A 64 6.22 2.59 1.94
CA PHE A 64 5.88 1.96 3.22
C PHE A 64 6.39 2.76 4.41
N ALA A 65 7.59 3.34 4.35
CA ALA A 65 8.10 4.22 5.40
C ALA A 65 7.18 5.45 5.61
N LEU A 66 6.74 6.07 4.50
CA LEU A 66 5.78 7.17 4.55
C LEU A 66 4.44 6.75 5.17
N SER A 67 3.95 5.56 4.82
CA SER A 67 2.71 5.01 5.40
C SER A 67 2.84 4.74 6.90
N VAL A 68 3.99 4.23 7.36
CA VAL A 68 4.28 4.05 8.79
C VAL A 68 4.26 5.40 9.52
N VAL A 69 4.95 6.42 8.98
CA VAL A 69 4.97 7.76 9.57
C VAL A 69 3.56 8.37 9.59
N ALA A 70 2.81 8.27 8.49
CA ALA A 70 1.46 8.81 8.41
C ALA A 70 0.51 8.15 9.41
N CYS A 71 0.52 6.80 9.52
CA CYS A 71 -0.28 6.08 10.50
C CYS A 71 0.15 6.39 11.95
N GLY A 72 1.46 6.56 12.19
CA GLY A 72 1.98 6.99 13.48
C GLY A 72 1.51 8.39 13.88
N LEU A 73 1.50 9.34 12.94
CA LEU A 73 0.97 10.68 13.18
C LEU A 73 -0.56 10.67 13.39
N LEU A 74 -1.30 9.80 12.70
CA LEU A 74 -2.74 9.65 12.93
C LEU A 74 -3.06 9.14 14.35
N LEU A 75 -2.18 8.40 15.00
CA LEU A 75 -2.35 8.00 16.41
C LEU A 75 -2.26 9.17 17.39
N THR A 76 -1.66 10.30 17.01
CA THR A 76 -1.58 11.49 17.86
C THR A 76 -2.76 12.43 17.68
N THR A 77 -3.71 12.09 16.79
CA THR A 77 -4.90 12.92 16.54
C THR A 77 -5.90 12.81 17.69
N SER A 78 -6.57 13.93 18.00
CA SER A 78 -7.61 14.05 19.02
C SER A 78 -8.83 14.77 18.45
N PRO A 79 -9.99 14.76 19.12
CA PRO A 79 -11.15 15.55 18.71
C PRO A 79 -10.88 17.04 18.54
N THR A 80 -9.91 17.56 19.30
CA THR A 80 -9.52 18.98 19.31
C THR A 80 -8.34 19.28 18.37
N SER A 81 -7.82 18.27 17.63
CA SER A 81 -6.70 18.50 16.71
C SER A 81 -7.10 19.47 15.59
N PRO A 82 -6.18 20.35 15.17
CA PRO A 82 -6.44 21.23 14.04
C PRO A 82 -6.76 20.44 12.77
N LEU A 83 -7.82 20.78 12.07
CA LEU A 83 -8.24 20.10 10.84
C LEU A 83 -7.11 20.00 9.78
N PRO A 84 -6.28 21.06 9.56
CA PRO A 84 -5.16 20.98 8.63
C PRO A 84 -4.12 19.91 9.01
N TYR A 85 -3.95 19.61 10.31
CA TYR A 85 -3.04 18.58 10.77
C TYR A 85 -3.50 17.18 10.35
N VAL A 86 -4.77 16.84 10.61
CA VAL A 86 -5.32 15.53 10.24
C VAL A 86 -5.35 15.37 8.72
N MET A 87 -5.66 16.46 7.99
CA MET A 87 -5.61 16.50 6.54
C MET A 87 -4.18 16.26 6.02
N ALA A 88 -3.16 16.86 6.64
CA ALA A 88 -1.77 16.64 6.24
C ALA A 88 -1.33 15.18 6.48
N CYS A 89 -1.73 14.56 7.58
CA CYS A 89 -1.49 13.14 7.85
C CYS A 89 -2.14 12.25 6.77
N HIS A 90 -3.36 12.57 6.37
CA HIS A 90 -4.06 11.87 5.28
C HIS A 90 -3.33 12.04 3.94
N ILE A 91 -2.93 13.25 3.58
CA ILE A 91 -2.17 13.52 2.35
C ILE A 91 -0.86 12.72 2.35
N LEU A 92 -0.15 12.69 3.48
CA LEU A 92 1.09 11.93 3.60
C LEU A 92 0.87 10.43 3.36
N LEU A 93 -0.22 9.87 3.90
CA LEU A 93 -0.62 8.49 3.64
C LEU A 93 -0.92 8.27 2.15
N MET A 94 -1.64 9.21 1.53
CA MET A 94 -2.02 9.16 0.11
C MET A 94 -0.82 9.32 -0.85
N ILE A 95 0.31 9.81 -0.40
CA ILE A 95 1.59 9.78 -1.11
C ILE A 95 2.25 8.39 -0.97
N GLY A 96 2.29 7.86 0.25
CA GLY A 96 2.96 6.60 0.56
C GLY A 96 2.32 5.39 -0.12
N VAL A 97 0.99 5.34 -0.13
CA VAL A 97 0.21 4.21 -0.65
C VAL A 97 0.52 3.88 -2.12
N PRO A 98 0.36 4.80 -3.10
CA PRO A 98 0.63 4.48 -4.50
C PRO A 98 2.12 4.26 -4.76
N LEU A 99 2.99 4.95 -4.04
CA LEU A 99 4.44 4.79 -4.17
C LEU A 99 4.91 3.38 -3.76
N ALA A 100 4.22 2.73 -2.81
CA ALA A 100 4.47 1.34 -2.44
C ALA A 100 3.70 0.34 -3.34
N MET A 101 2.45 0.64 -3.69
CA MET A 101 1.55 -0.30 -4.35
C MET A 101 1.92 -0.56 -5.81
N SER A 102 2.12 0.50 -6.60
CA SER A 102 2.37 0.40 -8.04
C SER A 102 3.64 -0.39 -8.35
N PRO A 103 4.82 -0.10 -7.77
CA PRO A 103 6.02 -0.88 -8.01
C PRO A 103 5.90 -2.35 -7.61
N CYS A 104 5.25 -2.63 -6.49
CA CYS A 104 5.07 -4.01 -6.02
C CYS A 104 4.17 -4.82 -6.97
N GLN A 105 3.09 -4.22 -7.49
CA GLN A 105 2.20 -4.88 -8.45
C GLN A 105 2.88 -5.12 -9.79
N THR A 106 3.55 -4.09 -10.33
CA THR A 106 4.27 -4.20 -11.61
C THR A 106 5.35 -5.27 -11.52
N HIS A 107 6.13 -5.29 -10.44
CA HIS A 107 7.16 -6.30 -10.23
C HIS A 107 6.58 -7.72 -10.09
N ALA A 108 5.46 -7.87 -9.39
CA ALA A 108 4.79 -9.16 -9.25
C ALA A 108 4.29 -9.70 -10.62
N LEU A 109 3.67 -8.84 -11.43
CA LEU A 109 3.16 -9.21 -12.75
C LEU A 109 4.29 -9.48 -13.75
N SER A 110 5.37 -8.69 -13.73
CA SER A 110 6.53 -8.88 -14.62
C SER A 110 7.32 -10.17 -14.32
N SER A 111 7.14 -10.75 -13.14
CA SER A 111 7.75 -12.03 -12.75
C SER A 111 7.01 -13.24 -13.29
N LEU A 112 5.84 -13.05 -13.93
CA LEU A 112 5.04 -14.12 -14.52
C LEU A 112 5.32 -14.28 -16.01
N PRO A 113 5.23 -15.50 -16.56
CA PRO A 113 5.22 -15.70 -18.02
C PRO A 113 4.09 -14.90 -18.67
N PRO A 114 4.30 -14.32 -19.88
CA PRO A 114 3.29 -13.46 -20.53
C PRO A 114 1.90 -14.08 -20.67
N ARG A 115 1.83 -15.40 -20.88
CA ARG A 115 0.58 -16.16 -20.98
C ARG A 115 -0.24 -16.19 -19.67
N LEU A 116 0.40 -15.96 -18.51
CA LEU A 116 -0.24 -15.99 -17.19
C LEU A 116 -0.45 -14.59 -16.60
N SER A 117 -0.08 -13.53 -17.31
CA SER A 117 -0.17 -12.16 -16.78
C SER A 117 -1.60 -11.71 -16.51
N THR A 118 -2.55 -12.11 -17.36
CA THR A 118 -3.98 -11.81 -17.17
C THR A 118 -4.55 -12.52 -15.94
N ASP A 119 -4.27 -13.83 -15.82
CA ASP A 119 -4.72 -14.63 -14.66
C ASP A 119 -4.08 -14.11 -13.36
N GLY A 120 -2.78 -13.78 -13.43
CA GLY A 120 -2.05 -13.20 -12.32
C GLY A 120 -2.64 -11.85 -11.87
N SER A 121 -3.01 -10.98 -12.81
CA SER A 121 -3.66 -9.70 -12.52
C SER A 121 -5.01 -9.90 -11.83
N THR A 122 -5.83 -10.81 -12.34
CA THR A 122 -7.13 -11.15 -11.76
C THR A 122 -6.96 -11.70 -10.34
N MET A 123 -6.01 -12.60 -10.15
CA MET A 123 -5.72 -13.18 -8.83
C MET A 123 -5.22 -12.13 -7.83
N ILE A 124 -4.33 -11.23 -8.24
CA ILE A 124 -3.85 -10.13 -7.40
C ILE A 124 -5.02 -9.23 -6.99
N ASN A 125 -5.87 -8.84 -7.94
CA ASN A 125 -7.01 -7.97 -7.66
C ASN A 125 -8.02 -8.64 -6.71
N THR A 126 -8.36 -9.91 -6.93
CA THR A 126 -9.25 -10.66 -6.06
C THR A 126 -8.69 -10.75 -4.63
N MET A 127 -7.42 -11.11 -4.50
CA MET A 127 -6.78 -11.18 -3.18
C MET A 127 -6.69 -9.82 -2.50
N GLN A 128 -6.50 -8.74 -3.23
CA GLN A 128 -6.55 -7.38 -2.68
C GLN A 128 -7.92 -7.04 -2.12
N GLN A 129 -9.00 -7.36 -2.85
CA GLN A 129 -10.37 -7.11 -2.39
C GLN A 129 -10.70 -7.92 -1.13
N VAL A 130 -10.33 -9.20 -1.10
CA VAL A 130 -10.51 -10.05 0.09
C VAL A 130 -9.75 -9.48 1.28
N MET A 131 -8.45 -9.15 1.09
CA MET A 131 -7.63 -8.56 2.14
C MET A 131 -8.19 -7.21 2.62
N GLY A 132 -8.65 -6.39 1.69
CA GLY A 132 -9.27 -5.11 2.01
C GLY A 132 -10.55 -5.27 2.84
N ALA A 133 -11.43 -6.20 2.47
CA ALA A 133 -12.65 -6.49 3.23
C ALA A 133 -12.34 -6.98 4.65
N VAL A 134 -11.39 -7.91 4.79
CA VAL A 134 -10.95 -8.42 6.09
C VAL A 134 -10.35 -7.30 6.94
N CYS A 135 -9.46 -6.48 6.39
CA CYS A 135 -8.85 -5.37 7.13
C CYS A 135 -9.88 -4.32 7.54
N THR A 136 -10.85 -4.01 6.68
CA THR A 136 -11.94 -3.07 7.02
C THR A 136 -12.83 -3.64 8.12
N ALA A 137 -13.17 -4.93 8.07
CA ALA A 137 -13.97 -5.58 9.12
C ALA A 137 -13.24 -5.57 10.48
N ILE A 138 -11.94 -5.87 10.49
CA ILE A 138 -11.12 -5.80 11.72
C ILE A 138 -11.04 -4.36 12.22
N ALA A 139 -10.78 -3.39 11.35
CA ALA A 139 -10.74 -1.98 11.73
C ALA A 139 -12.06 -1.50 12.34
N THR A 140 -13.20 -1.88 11.71
CA THR A 140 -14.55 -1.58 12.24
C THR A 140 -14.76 -2.18 13.62
N TYR A 141 -14.41 -3.44 13.80
CA TYR A 141 -14.51 -4.12 15.09
C TYR A 141 -13.66 -3.44 16.17
N LEU A 142 -12.42 -3.09 15.85
CA LEU A 142 -11.52 -2.40 16.77
C LEU A 142 -12.02 -1.00 17.15
N VAL A 143 -12.56 -0.25 16.18
CA VAL A 143 -13.18 1.06 16.45
C VAL A 143 -14.37 0.89 17.40
N ALA A 144 -15.25 -0.07 17.13
CA ALA A 144 -16.43 -0.32 17.97
C ALA A 144 -16.06 -0.75 19.40
N THR A 145 -15.11 -1.69 19.54
CA THR A 145 -14.66 -2.17 20.85
C THR A 145 -13.90 -1.09 21.64
N GLY A 146 -13.05 -0.30 20.98
CA GLY A 146 -12.35 0.81 21.63
C GLY A 146 -13.31 1.89 22.11
N SER A 147 -14.34 2.23 21.32
CA SER A 147 -15.37 3.20 21.70
C SER A 147 -16.22 2.69 22.87
N SER A 148 -16.65 1.42 22.83
CA SER A 148 -17.45 0.83 23.90
C SER A 148 -16.66 0.66 25.22
N ALA A 149 -15.38 0.33 25.14
CA ALA A 149 -14.51 0.25 26.31
C ALA A 149 -14.39 1.61 27.03
N PHE A 150 -14.24 2.71 26.29
CA PHE A 150 -14.20 4.05 26.86
C PHE A 150 -15.52 4.41 27.57
N LEU A 151 -16.66 4.13 26.96
CA LEU A 151 -17.97 4.36 27.57
C LEU A 151 -18.18 3.49 28.82
N GLY A 152 -17.69 2.25 28.81
CA GLY A 152 -17.76 1.33 29.96
C GLY A 152 -16.92 1.78 31.16
N THR A 153 -15.91 2.62 30.97
CA THR A 153 -15.10 3.21 32.06
C THR A 153 -15.71 4.50 32.64
N GLY A 154 -16.94 4.85 32.25
CA GLY A 154 -17.64 6.04 32.76
C GLY A 154 -17.47 7.29 31.89
N GLY A 155 -16.87 7.17 30.72
CA GLY A 155 -16.83 8.28 29.75
C GLY A 155 -18.24 8.57 29.21
N THR A 156 -18.63 9.85 29.20
CA THR A 156 -19.96 10.29 28.73
C THR A 156 -19.92 10.97 27.36
N ASP A 157 -18.72 11.34 26.89
CA ASP A 157 -18.54 12.04 25.62
C ASP A 157 -18.37 11.04 24.46
N SER A 158 -19.37 11.00 23.60
CA SER A 158 -19.38 10.12 22.42
C SER A 158 -18.28 10.47 21.40
N SER A 159 -17.89 11.73 21.28
CA SER A 159 -16.84 12.22 20.41
C SER A 159 -15.46 11.70 20.87
N ALA A 160 -15.18 11.79 22.17
CA ALA A 160 -13.98 11.23 22.78
C ALA A 160 -13.95 9.71 22.72
N ALA A 161 -15.11 9.04 22.92
CA ALA A 161 -15.24 7.60 22.79
C ALA A 161 -14.87 7.14 21.38
N PHE A 162 -15.40 7.82 20.35
CA PHE A 162 -15.08 7.49 18.98
C PHE A 162 -13.60 7.74 18.64
N ALA A 163 -13.01 8.83 19.15
CA ALA A 163 -11.58 9.10 18.98
C ALA A 163 -10.71 7.96 19.54
N GLN A 164 -11.07 7.48 20.74
CA GLN A 164 -10.38 6.34 21.35
C GLN A 164 -10.53 5.06 20.51
N GLY A 165 -11.71 4.79 19.99
CA GLY A 165 -11.92 3.70 19.05
C GLY A 165 -11.12 3.85 17.76
N ALA A 166 -11.10 5.05 17.19
CA ALA A 166 -10.33 5.34 15.97
C ALA A 166 -8.82 5.13 16.18
N HIS A 167 -8.28 5.41 17.37
CA HIS A 167 -6.88 5.10 17.69
C HIS A 167 -6.58 3.60 17.57
N TRP A 168 -7.48 2.72 17.98
CA TRP A 168 -7.33 1.27 17.77
C TRP A 168 -7.31 0.90 16.28
N GLY A 169 -8.15 1.55 15.47
CA GLY A 169 -8.15 1.39 14.02
C GLY A 169 -6.85 1.89 13.37
N PHE A 170 -6.34 3.04 13.79
CA PHE A 170 -5.06 3.58 13.30
C PHE A 170 -3.86 2.76 13.78
N LEU A 171 -3.90 2.23 15.00
CA LEU A 171 -2.87 1.31 15.52
C LEU A 171 -2.82 0.02 14.67
N PHE A 172 -3.97 -0.52 14.31
CA PHE A 172 -4.04 -1.68 13.43
C PHE A 172 -3.42 -1.36 12.05
N ALA A 173 -3.77 -0.22 11.45
CA ALA A 173 -3.18 0.22 10.19
C ALA A 173 -1.65 0.42 10.31
N LEU A 174 -1.17 0.96 11.43
CA LEU A 174 0.26 1.12 11.71
C LEU A 174 0.96 -0.24 11.80
N VAL A 175 0.40 -1.20 12.52
CA VAL A 175 0.96 -2.56 12.62
C VAL A 175 1.07 -3.19 11.23
N LEU A 176 0.03 -3.10 10.41
CA LEU A 176 0.08 -3.58 9.03
C LEU A 176 1.16 -2.86 8.20
N ALA A 177 1.31 -1.54 8.37
CA ALA A 177 2.33 -0.75 7.66
C ALA A 177 3.75 -1.15 8.07
N VAL A 178 3.99 -1.38 9.38
CA VAL A 178 5.28 -1.85 9.90
C VAL A 178 5.60 -3.25 9.38
N VAL A 179 4.63 -4.17 9.39
CA VAL A 179 4.80 -5.51 8.83
C VAL A 179 5.11 -5.45 7.33
N ALA A 180 4.38 -4.61 6.58
CA ALA A 180 4.62 -4.43 5.15
C ALA A 180 6.01 -3.83 4.88
N PHE A 181 6.44 -2.85 5.69
CA PHE A 181 7.77 -2.26 5.62
C PHE A 181 8.87 -3.30 5.93
N ALA A 182 8.71 -4.08 7.00
CA ALA A 182 9.64 -5.15 7.36
C ALA A 182 9.77 -6.20 6.24
N LEU A 183 8.64 -6.60 5.64
CA LEU A 183 8.65 -7.49 4.48
C LEU A 183 9.36 -6.84 3.28
N ALA A 184 9.15 -5.55 3.02
CA ALA A 184 9.82 -4.84 1.94
C ALA A 184 11.35 -4.80 2.12
N LEU A 185 11.86 -4.77 3.35
CA LEU A 185 13.29 -4.87 3.64
C LEU A 185 13.90 -6.22 3.20
N THR A 186 13.10 -7.30 3.19
CA THR A 186 13.56 -8.63 2.79
C THR A 186 13.71 -8.81 1.28
N PHE A 187 13.18 -7.90 0.45
CA PHE A 187 13.33 -7.96 -1.02
C PHE A 187 14.78 -7.87 -1.51
N LYS A 188 15.73 -7.44 -0.67
CA LYS A 188 17.16 -7.30 -1.01
C LYS A 188 17.82 -8.56 -1.56
N LYS A 189 17.36 -9.74 -1.18
CA LYS A 189 18.02 -11.01 -1.49
C LYS A 189 17.58 -11.62 -2.83
N ARG A 190 16.39 -11.30 -3.32
CA ARG A 190 15.81 -11.92 -4.53
C ARG A 190 16.14 -11.19 -5.83
N GLU A 191 16.18 -9.84 -5.84
CA GLU A 191 16.50 -9.10 -7.07
C GLU A 191 17.91 -9.41 -7.59
N ARG A 192 18.92 -9.52 -6.71
CA ARG A 192 20.29 -9.91 -7.12
C ARG A 192 20.37 -11.33 -7.67
N ALA A 193 19.56 -12.25 -7.17
CA ALA A 193 19.53 -13.63 -7.67
C ALA A 193 18.83 -13.74 -9.02
N GLN A 194 17.80 -12.93 -9.28
CA GLN A 194 17.09 -12.91 -10.57
C GLN A 194 17.85 -12.14 -11.66
N GLN A 195 18.63 -11.13 -11.32
CA GLN A 195 19.50 -10.43 -12.27
C GLN A 195 20.73 -11.23 -12.66
N ALA A 196 21.22 -12.10 -11.78
CA ALA A 196 22.34 -13.00 -12.07
C ALA A 196 21.95 -14.22 -12.93
N ALA A 197 20.69 -14.67 -12.87
CA ALA A 197 20.20 -15.83 -13.61
C ALA A 197 20.15 -15.64 -15.14
N PRO A 198 19.79 -14.47 -15.73
CA PRO A 198 19.83 -14.27 -17.18
C PRO A 198 21.24 -14.20 -17.76
N GLU A 199 22.22 -13.71 -16.99
CA GLU A 199 23.62 -13.67 -17.44
C GLU A 199 24.23 -15.07 -17.46
N ALA A 200 23.95 -15.90 -16.46
CA ALA A 200 24.40 -17.29 -16.44
C ALA A 200 23.81 -18.10 -17.60
N ASN A 201 22.52 -17.93 -17.88
CA ASN A 201 21.84 -18.63 -18.98
C ASN A 201 22.25 -18.12 -20.39
N ARG A 202 22.65 -16.84 -20.52
CA ARG A 202 23.26 -16.32 -21.75
C ARG A 202 24.68 -16.80 -21.96
N ALA A 203 25.47 -16.93 -20.90
CA ALA A 203 26.81 -17.47 -20.97
C ALA A 203 26.80 -18.97 -21.34
N GLU A 204 25.86 -19.73 -20.79
CA GLU A 204 25.69 -21.16 -21.09
C GLU A 204 25.12 -21.38 -22.50
N GLY A 205 24.19 -20.55 -22.98
CA GLY A 205 23.66 -20.57 -24.34
C GLY A 205 24.69 -20.16 -25.40
N ALA A 206 25.64 -19.30 -25.06
CA ALA A 206 26.74 -18.94 -25.95
C ALA A 206 27.81 -20.03 -26.08
N LEU A 207 27.96 -20.88 -25.05
CA LEU A 207 28.89 -22.03 -25.06
C LEU A 207 28.31 -23.24 -25.80
N VAL A 208 26.97 -23.31 -25.94
CA VAL A 208 26.25 -24.46 -26.57
C VAL A 208 25.80 -24.13 -28.01
N ALA A 209 26.13 -22.97 -28.58
CA ALA A 209 25.90 -22.73 -30.00
C ALA A 209 26.75 -23.66 -30.85
N PRO A 210 26.22 -24.72 -31.48
CA PRO A 210 27.01 -25.53 -32.38
C PRO A 210 27.34 -24.70 -33.62
N GLU A 211 28.55 -24.75 -34.08
CA GLU A 211 28.97 -24.40 -35.44
C GLU A 211 28.01 -25.03 -36.45
N ALA A 212 26.92 -24.35 -36.77
CA ALA A 212 26.08 -24.75 -37.93
C ALA A 212 26.89 -24.52 -39.16
N SER A 213 27.56 -25.61 -39.57
CA SER A 213 28.21 -25.86 -40.82
C SER A 213 27.62 -25.09 -41.98
N VAL A 214 28.45 -24.29 -42.60
CA VAL A 214 28.35 -23.81 -43.97
C VAL A 214 28.24 -25.04 -44.87
N LEU A 215 27.03 -25.38 -45.34
CA LEU A 215 26.85 -26.27 -46.48
C LEU A 215 26.88 -25.42 -47.74
N PRO A 216 27.76 -25.69 -48.69
CA PRO A 216 27.78 -24.97 -49.96
C PRO A 216 26.56 -25.37 -50.78
N VAL A 217 25.76 -24.39 -51.17
CA VAL A 217 24.69 -24.56 -52.20
C VAL A 217 25.35 -24.97 -53.52
N ARG A 218 25.17 -26.21 -53.90
CA ARG A 218 25.57 -26.76 -55.21
C ARG A 218 24.47 -26.43 -56.22
N ASN A 219 24.75 -25.49 -57.14
CA ASN A 219 23.94 -25.26 -58.31
C ASN A 219 23.87 -26.51 -59.20
N ILE A 220 22.66 -26.94 -59.55
CA ILE A 220 22.30 -27.59 -60.81
C ILE A 220 20.94 -27.01 -61.25
#